data_020e58473ed266b1c8e0cc1451f838ec
#
_entry.id   020e58473ed266b1c8e0cc1451f838ec
#
_cell.length_a   1.000
_cell.length_b   1.000
_cell.length_c   1.000
_cell.angle_alpha   90.00
_cell.angle_beta   90.00
_cell.angle_gamma   90.00
#
_symmetry.space_group_name_H-M   'P 1'
#
loop_
_entity.id
_entity.type
_entity.pdbx_description
1 polymer ?
#
loop_
_entity_poly.entity_id
_entity_poly.type
_entity_poly.pdbx_seq_one_letter_code
_entity_poly.pdbx_strand_id
1 'polypeptide(L)'
;MIVSTIIVPQINVNETTVYVVEWLVSDGASVKAGESVVAVETSKAVVEVEAEADGYLRQGADVGVEVAIGATVGWIDAKPESAAVADVADVLPTLGEQQVKATAKAREFAAQHNIDLSILPKRGIITEDDVRKTVTKPGPVGSGVATPLNPTQKAAMNIVMRSAQEQAATCMLGEADVTDSLVFLEELSQQKGSISNYTLTDLLIHQTARSLKEFPRLNSTLVAEGLTEHSNIHVGVTMEVEGQLYMAVLQDAHRLSIGEIAKQRMAVLLDMLRGKGHDAVTRRGTFSVTVLDQPAVHHQVPIIFPDQAGIFGVGGVRREIRLGSDGERPEVRSVVGLCLSYDHRFINGHYAARFLKAISARLVEPQGLNDV
;
A
#
# COMPACT_ATOMS: atom_id res chain seq x y z
N MET A 1 12.30 31.36 -39.28
CA MET A 1 12.62 32.38 -38.23
C MET A 1 11.50 32.32 -37.23
N ILE A 2 11.84 31.96 -36.00
CA ILE A 2 10.88 31.81 -34.89
C ILE A 2 10.28 33.20 -34.57
N VAL A 3 8.96 33.29 -34.54
CA VAL A 3 8.19 34.50 -34.24
C VAL A 3 7.81 34.54 -32.77
N SER A 4 7.39 33.41 -32.21
CA SER A 4 7.02 33.24 -30.79
C SER A 4 7.23 31.82 -30.34
N THR A 5 7.31 31.62 -29.02
CA THR A 5 7.42 30.30 -28.38
C THR A 5 6.13 30.02 -27.62
N ILE A 6 5.72 28.74 -27.62
CA ILE A 6 4.58 28.26 -26.85
C ILE A 6 5.12 27.75 -25.51
N ILE A 7 4.80 28.47 -24.44
CA ILE A 7 5.29 28.22 -23.10
C ILE A 7 4.13 27.72 -22.24
N VAL A 8 4.36 26.70 -21.43
CA VAL A 8 3.38 26.22 -20.45
C VAL A 8 3.15 27.31 -19.38
N PRO A 9 1.93 27.87 -19.28
CA PRO A 9 1.64 28.92 -18.32
C PRO A 9 1.62 28.39 -16.89
N GLN A 10 1.83 29.27 -15.91
CA GLN A 10 1.65 28.93 -14.51
C GLN A 10 0.17 28.86 -14.17
N ILE A 11 -0.35 27.63 -14.02
CA ILE A 11 -1.78 27.36 -13.82
C ILE A 11 -2.13 27.40 -12.33
N ASN A 12 -1.23 26.91 -11.47
CA ASN A 12 -1.39 26.90 -10.01
C ASN A 12 -0.06 27.11 -9.29
N VAL A 13 -0.12 27.71 -8.08
CA VAL A 13 1.07 28.02 -7.26
C VAL A 13 1.81 26.77 -6.75
N ASN A 14 1.13 25.62 -6.67
CA ASN A 14 1.64 24.37 -6.09
C ASN A 14 2.01 23.30 -7.13
N GLU A 15 1.84 23.57 -8.42
CA GLU A 15 2.19 22.63 -9.48
C GLU A 15 3.50 23.04 -10.13
N THR A 16 4.34 22.06 -10.42
CA THR A 16 5.66 22.26 -11.03
C THR A 16 5.72 21.65 -12.43
N THR A 17 4.82 20.73 -12.76
CA THR A 17 4.78 20.00 -14.03
C THR A 17 3.35 19.79 -14.52
N VAL A 18 3.19 19.56 -15.83
CA VAL A 18 1.93 19.22 -16.51
C VAL A 18 2.20 18.16 -17.59
N TYR A 19 1.17 17.45 -18.03
CA TYR A 19 1.25 16.52 -19.17
C TYR A 19 0.71 17.14 -20.43
N VAL A 20 1.39 16.96 -21.56
CA VAL A 20 0.86 17.31 -22.90
C VAL A 20 -0.18 16.27 -23.28
N VAL A 21 -1.46 16.66 -23.34
CA VAL A 21 -2.57 15.73 -23.62
C VAL A 21 -2.82 15.60 -25.12
N GLU A 22 -2.89 16.74 -25.82
CA GLU A 22 -3.23 16.77 -27.23
C GLU A 22 -2.74 18.06 -27.89
N TRP A 23 -2.26 17.97 -29.12
CA TRP A 23 -2.08 19.11 -29.99
C TRP A 23 -3.38 19.39 -30.76
N LEU A 24 -3.98 20.55 -30.53
CA LEU A 24 -5.23 20.94 -31.13
C LEU A 24 -5.07 21.36 -32.61
N VAL A 25 -3.83 21.69 -32.98
CA VAL A 25 -3.43 22.09 -34.33
C VAL A 25 -2.27 21.26 -34.82
N SER A 26 -2.31 20.79 -36.06
CA SER A 26 -1.28 19.94 -36.66
C SER A 26 0.05 20.67 -36.83
N ASP A 27 1.16 19.97 -36.76
CA ASP A 27 2.50 20.51 -37.02
C ASP A 27 2.57 21.11 -38.44
N GLY A 28 3.12 22.31 -38.54
CA GLY A 28 3.20 23.07 -39.80
C GLY A 28 1.93 23.80 -40.23
N ALA A 29 0.83 23.67 -39.52
CA ALA A 29 -0.42 24.39 -39.84
C ALA A 29 -0.33 25.88 -39.46
N SER A 30 -1.08 26.71 -40.16
CA SER A 30 -1.18 28.14 -39.88
C SER A 30 -2.05 28.38 -38.65
N VAL A 31 -1.58 29.20 -37.73
CA VAL A 31 -2.28 29.61 -36.50
C VAL A 31 -2.34 31.12 -36.37
N LYS A 32 -3.34 31.61 -35.65
CA LYS A 32 -3.51 33.02 -35.31
C LYS A 32 -3.24 33.28 -33.84
N ALA A 33 -2.82 34.48 -33.49
CA ALA A 33 -2.71 34.91 -32.11
C ALA A 33 -4.05 34.74 -31.37
N GLY A 34 -4.04 34.08 -30.19
CA GLY A 34 -5.22 33.74 -29.41
C GLY A 34 -5.90 32.41 -29.81
N GLU A 35 -5.34 31.66 -30.76
CA GLU A 35 -5.85 30.34 -31.12
C GLU A 35 -5.26 29.26 -30.20
N SER A 36 -6.11 28.40 -29.61
CA SER A 36 -5.69 27.27 -28.78
C SER A 36 -4.92 26.24 -29.60
N VAL A 37 -3.67 25.93 -29.23
CA VAL A 37 -2.76 25.10 -30.03
C VAL A 37 -2.40 23.78 -29.34
N VAL A 38 -2.38 23.73 -28.01
CA VAL A 38 -2.07 22.53 -27.25
C VAL A 38 -2.86 22.48 -25.94
N ALA A 39 -3.38 21.32 -25.60
CA ALA A 39 -4.02 21.03 -24.32
C ALA A 39 -3.01 20.38 -23.37
N VAL A 40 -2.90 20.92 -22.15
CA VAL A 40 -2.05 20.39 -21.09
C VAL A 40 -2.89 20.04 -19.86
N GLU A 41 -2.58 18.92 -19.21
CA GLU A 41 -3.31 18.42 -18.04
C GLU A 41 -2.50 18.66 -16.76
N THR A 42 -3.18 19.20 -15.78
CA THR A 42 -2.73 19.32 -14.40
C THR A 42 -3.40 18.27 -13.53
N SER A 43 -3.02 18.16 -12.27
CA SER A 43 -3.69 17.26 -11.30
C SER A 43 -5.21 17.53 -11.13
N LYS A 44 -5.72 18.67 -11.63
CA LYS A 44 -7.11 19.12 -11.36
C LYS A 44 -7.90 19.53 -12.59
N ALA A 45 -7.26 19.88 -13.68
CA ALA A 45 -7.93 20.38 -14.89
C ALA A 45 -7.06 20.25 -16.13
N VAL A 46 -7.70 20.20 -17.30
CA VAL A 46 -7.07 20.38 -18.60
C VAL A 46 -7.16 21.85 -18.98
N VAL A 47 -6.05 22.44 -19.40
CA VAL A 47 -5.94 23.84 -19.79
C VAL A 47 -5.40 23.92 -21.20
N GLU A 48 -6.02 24.75 -22.01
CA GLU A 48 -5.57 25.03 -23.37
C GLU A 48 -4.57 26.19 -23.37
N VAL A 49 -3.48 26.03 -24.11
CA VAL A 49 -2.45 27.07 -24.31
C VAL A 49 -2.62 27.66 -25.67
N GLU A 50 -2.70 28.99 -25.74
CA GLU A 50 -2.95 29.76 -26.95
C GLU A 50 -1.63 30.20 -27.62
N ALA A 51 -1.69 30.39 -28.93
CA ALA A 51 -0.63 31.00 -29.71
C ALA A 51 -0.53 32.51 -29.42
N GLU A 52 0.66 33.04 -29.16
CA GLU A 52 0.86 34.47 -28.90
C GLU A 52 1.06 35.29 -30.16
N ALA A 53 1.23 34.66 -31.31
CA ALA A 53 1.45 35.37 -32.60
C ALA A 53 0.89 34.57 -33.77
N ASP A 54 0.68 35.27 -34.89
CA ASP A 54 0.31 34.65 -36.17
C ASP A 54 1.56 33.96 -36.79
N GLY A 55 1.36 32.76 -37.34
CA GLY A 55 2.43 32.06 -38.03
C GLY A 55 2.14 30.58 -38.27
N TYR A 56 3.13 29.76 -38.29
CA TYR A 56 3.04 28.32 -38.52
C TYR A 56 3.53 27.56 -37.29
N LEU A 57 2.67 26.70 -36.74
CA LEU A 57 2.95 25.92 -35.56
C LEU A 57 4.07 24.89 -35.79
N ARG A 58 4.97 24.80 -34.84
CA ARG A 58 5.94 23.71 -34.72
C ARG A 58 5.78 23.04 -33.34
N GLN A 59 5.45 21.78 -33.38
CA GLN A 59 5.31 20.97 -32.17
C GLN A 59 6.71 20.54 -31.66
N GLY A 60 7.02 20.89 -30.42
CA GLY A 60 8.32 20.60 -29.80
C GLY A 60 8.28 19.50 -28.76
N ALA A 61 7.11 19.17 -28.23
CA ALA A 61 6.92 18.12 -27.24
C ALA A 61 5.93 17.06 -27.74
N ASP A 62 6.20 15.80 -27.47
CA ASP A 62 5.29 14.69 -27.81
C ASP A 62 4.09 14.63 -26.86
N VAL A 63 2.96 14.12 -27.37
CA VAL A 63 1.76 13.83 -26.55
C VAL A 63 2.10 12.75 -25.51
N GLY A 64 1.64 12.96 -24.27
CA GLY A 64 1.89 12.08 -23.14
C GLY A 64 3.19 12.36 -22.36
N VAL A 65 3.97 13.36 -22.78
CA VAL A 65 5.20 13.76 -22.08
C VAL A 65 4.89 14.74 -20.95
N GLU A 66 5.56 14.54 -19.82
CA GLU A 66 5.54 15.47 -18.68
C GLU A 66 6.50 16.63 -18.92
N VAL A 67 6.02 17.86 -18.80
CA VAL A 67 6.80 19.09 -19.02
C VAL A 67 6.69 20.02 -17.82
N ALA A 68 7.75 20.76 -17.53
CA ALA A 68 7.76 21.71 -16.42
C ALA A 68 6.94 22.97 -16.77
N ILE A 69 6.32 23.59 -15.77
CA ILE A 69 5.72 24.91 -15.89
C ILE A 69 6.80 25.91 -16.30
N GLY A 70 6.50 26.74 -17.31
CA GLY A 70 7.46 27.66 -17.92
C GLY A 70 8.35 27.03 -19.01
N ALA A 71 8.21 25.75 -19.30
CA ALA A 71 8.92 25.10 -20.39
C ALA A 71 8.29 25.45 -21.75
N THR A 72 9.11 25.53 -22.78
CA THR A 72 8.67 25.70 -24.17
C THR A 72 8.25 24.33 -24.71
N VAL A 73 7.00 24.20 -25.14
CA VAL A 73 6.46 22.97 -25.74
C VAL A 73 6.39 23.02 -27.25
N GLY A 74 6.51 24.21 -27.84
CA GLY A 74 6.52 24.40 -29.27
C GLY A 74 6.85 25.85 -29.63
N TRP A 75 6.84 26.18 -30.92
CA TRP A 75 7.11 27.54 -31.40
C TRP A 75 6.28 27.84 -32.65
N ILE A 76 6.23 29.11 -33.00
CA ILE A 76 5.55 29.65 -34.20
C ILE A 76 6.58 30.22 -35.14
N ASP A 77 6.61 29.74 -36.37
CA ASP A 77 7.49 30.20 -37.44
C ASP A 77 6.78 31.16 -38.41
N ALA A 78 7.57 32.10 -38.97
CA ALA A 78 7.06 33.06 -39.97
C ALA A 78 6.81 32.44 -41.36
N LYS A 79 7.30 31.20 -41.62
CA LYS A 79 7.18 30.55 -42.94
C LYS A 79 6.79 29.07 -42.78
N PRO A 80 6.02 28.50 -43.75
CA PRO A 80 5.55 27.10 -43.65
C PRO A 80 6.66 26.07 -43.83
N GLU A 81 7.75 26.38 -44.50
CA GLU A 81 8.92 25.52 -44.69
C GLU A 81 10.15 26.15 -44.04
N SER A 82 10.49 25.67 -42.83
CA SER A 82 11.86 25.80 -42.31
C SER A 82 12.53 24.45 -42.50
N ALA A 83 13.43 24.39 -43.50
CA ALA A 83 14.32 23.25 -43.65
C ALA A 83 15.18 23.11 -42.41
N ALA A 84 15.29 21.86 -41.94
CA ALA A 84 16.29 21.32 -41.00
C ALA A 84 16.67 22.26 -39.84
N VAL A 85 16.05 22.06 -38.73
CA VAL A 85 16.53 22.58 -37.46
C VAL A 85 17.85 21.85 -37.15
N ALA A 86 18.96 22.58 -37.31
CA ALA A 86 20.18 22.22 -36.67
C ALA A 86 19.94 22.20 -35.14
N ASP A 87 20.26 21.05 -34.54
CA ASP A 87 20.47 20.80 -33.12
C ASP A 87 19.86 21.85 -32.14
N VAL A 88 18.59 21.77 -31.88
CA VAL A 88 17.98 22.35 -30.69
C VAL A 88 17.87 21.27 -29.59
N ALA A 89 18.82 20.36 -29.53
CA ALA A 89 18.98 19.41 -28.43
C ALA A 89 19.35 20.08 -27.10
N ASP A 90 19.55 21.40 -27.09
CA ASP A 90 19.96 22.17 -25.91
C ASP A 90 18.83 22.98 -25.25
N VAL A 91 17.57 22.90 -25.69
CA VAL A 91 16.47 23.75 -25.17
C VAL A 91 15.27 22.95 -24.61
N LEU A 92 15.34 21.64 -24.59
CA LEU A 92 14.39 20.81 -23.84
C LEU A 92 15.04 20.33 -22.55
N PRO A 93 14.70 20.84 -21.38
CA PRO A 93 14.90 20.08 -20.16
C PRO A 93 13.83 18.97 -20.15
N THR A 94 14.09 17.89 -20.88
CA THR A 94 13.56 16.60 -20.50
C THR A 94 13.99 16.37 -19.06
N LEU A 95 13.08 16.03 -18.16
CA LEU A 95 13.35 15.34 -16.91
C LEU A 95 13.82 13.91 -17.23
N GLY A 96 14.80 13.81 -18.11
CA GLY A 96 15.54 12.65 -18.48
C GLY A 96 17.01 13.02 -18.35
N GLU A 97 17.63 12.54 -17.25
CA GLU A 97 19.06 12.61 -17.00
C GLU A 97 19.66 14.04 -17.10
N GLN A 98 19.39 14.88 -16.12
CA GLN A 98 20.45 15.80 -15.70
C GLN A 98 21.66 14.89 -15.41
N GLN A 99 22.63 14.86 -16.32
CA GLN A 99 23.93 14.22 -16.06
C GLN A 99 24.50 14.91 -14.84
N VAL A 100 24.19 14.32 -13.68
CA VAL A 100 24.70 14.78 -12.40
C VAL A 100 26.22 14.77 -12.55
N LYS A 101 26.83 15.97 -12.54
CA LYS A 101 28.28 16.11 -12.63
C LYS A 101 28.88 15.50 -11.36
N ALA A 102 29.27 14.24 -11.43
CA ALA A 102 29.85 13.48 -10.34
C ALA A 102 31.17 12.86 -10.75
N THR A 103 32.11 12.78 -9.83
CA THR A 103 33.38 12.09 -10.07
C THR A 103 33.15 10.58 -10.27
N ALA A 104 34.06 9.89 -10.97
CA ALA A 104 33.96 8.45 -11.17
C ALA A 104 33.85 7.69 -9.85
N LYS A 105 34.61 8.08 -8.83
CA LYS A 105 34.53 7.51 -7.47
C LYS A 105 33.20 7.77 -6.77
N ALA A 106 32.60 8.96 -6.96
CA ALA A 106 31.29 9.27 -6.44
C ALA A 106 30.20 8.38 -7.04
N ARG A 107 30.24 8.11 -8.36
CA ARG A 107 29.30 7.22 -9.05
C ARG A 107 29.45 5.77 -8.61
N GLU A 108 30.68 5.28 -8.49
CA GLU A 108 30.96 3.94 -8.02
C GLU A 108 30.47 3.74 -6.58
N PHE A 109 30.78 4.67 -5.69
CA PHE A 109 30.35 4.63 -4.29
C PHE A 109 28.83 4.74 -4.15
N ALA A 110 28.19 5.59 -4.94
CA ALA A 110 26.72 5.72 -4.96
C ALA A 110 26.04 4.43 -5.45
N ALA A 111 26.58 3.80 -6.50
CA ALA A 111 26.10 2.52 -7.00
C ALA A 111 26.23 1.39 -5.97
N GLN A 112 27.36 1.31 -5.26
CA GLN A 112 27.58 0.32 -4.19
C GLN A 112 26.62 0.49 -3.02
N HIS A 113 26.11 1.72 -2.77
CA HIS A 113 25.21 2.04 -1.65
C HIS A 113 23.79 2.34 -2.08
N ASN A 114 23.45 2.13 -3.35
CA ASN A 114 22.11 2.36 -3.94
C ASN A 114 21.59 3.80 -3.73
N ILE A 115 22.48 4.79 -3.91
CA ILE A 115 22.17 6.22 -3.72
C ILE A 115 21.95 6.87 -5.07
N ASP A 116 20.81 7.51 -5.23
CA ASP A 116 20.53 8.36 -6.37
C ASP A 116 21.26 9.70 -6.22
N LEU A 117 22.21 9.97 -7.12
CA LEU A 117 23.00 11.20 -7.11
C LEU A 117 22.16 12.44 -7.46
N SER A 118 20.99 12.28 -8.07
CA SER A 118 20.12 13.40 -8.47
C SER A 118 19.44 14.09 -7.27
N ILE A 119 19.30 13.37 -6.16
CA ILE A 119 18.69 13.88 -4.93
C ILE A 119 19.64 14.68 -4.04
N LEU A 120 20.93 14.74 -4.41
CA LEU A 120 21.93 15.45 -3.62
C LEU A 120 21.89 16.96 -3.88
N PRO A 121 21.64 17.80 -2.85
CA PRO A 121 21.46 19.25 -2.99
C PRO A 121 22.80 19.97 -3.22
N LYS A 122 23.44 19.74 -4.36
CA LYS A 122 24.73 20.40 -4.67
C LYS A 122 24.75 21.04 -6.05
N ARG A 123 25.08 22.34 -6.09
CA ARG A 123 25.41 23.05 -7.33
C ARG A 123 26.89 22.85 -7.63
N GLY A 124 27.26 21.87 -8.49
CA GLY A 124 28.65 21.58 -8.88
C GLY A 124 28.93 20.09 -9.04
N ILE A 125 30.24 19.72 -9.08
CA ILE A 125 30.65 18.32 -9.20
C ILE A 125 30.47 17.62 -7.84
N ILE A 126 29.71 16.53 -7.82
CA ILE A 126 29.53 15.67 -6.64
C ILE A 126 30.77 14.81 -6.46
N THR A 127 31.38 14.87 -5.29
CA THR A 127 32.54 14.07 -4.92
C THR A 127 32.12 12.85 -4.08
N GLU A 128 33.01 11.87 -3.94
CA GLU A 128 32.80 10.71 -3.06
C GLU A 128 32.47 11.11 -1.63
N ASP A 129 33.13 12.16 -1.11
CA ASP A 129 32.85 12.68 0.25
C ASP A 129 31.43 13.25 0.40
N ASP A 130 30.88 13.83 -0.67
CA ASP A 130 29.49 14.32 -0.64
C ASP A 130 28.51 13.15 -0.57
N VAL A 131 28.78 12.06 -1.29
CA VAL A 131 27.97 10.83 -1.22
C VAL A 131 28.16 10.14 0.14
N ARG A 132 29.39 10.08 0.67
CA ARG A 132 29.65 9.52 2.01
C ARG A 132 28.90 10.26 3.12
N LYS A 133 28.78 11.58 3.06
CA LYS A 133 28.01 12.38 4.03
C LYS A 133 26.53 12.07 4.01
N THR A 134 25.98 11.61 2.91
CA THR A 134 24.58 11.14 2.82
C THR A 134 24.41 9.71 3.32
N VAL A 135 25.45 8.88 3.21
CA VAL A 135 25.46 7.52 3.79
C VAL A 135 25.61 7.55 5.30
N THR A 136 26.35 8.50 5.84
CA THR A 136 26.37 8.75 7.29
C THR A 136 25.00 9.32 7.69
N LYS A 137 24.06 8.41 8.01
CA LYS A 137 22.88 8.79 8.79
C LYS A 137 23.37 9.64 9.96
N PRO A 138 22.72 10.77 10.27
CA PRO A 138 23.04 11.47 11.49
C PRO A 138 23.01 10.45 12.63
N GLY A 139 24.12 10.34 13.35
CA GLY A 139 24.21 9.43 14.48
C GLY A 139 23.07 9.73 15.46
N PRO A 140 22.69 8.79 16.32
CA PRO A 140 21.60 8.99 17.25
C PRO A 140 21.81 10.30 17.99
N VAL A 141 20.77 11.13 18.03
CA VAL A 141 20.78 12.40 18.79
C VAL A 141 20.80 12.02 20.25
N GLY A 142 21.99 11.88 20.83
CA GLY A 142 22.19 11.54 22.24
C GLY A 142 23.24 10.43 22.48
N SER A 143 23.63 10.25 23.73
CA SER A 143 24.60 9.23 24.21
C SER A 143 23.95 7.84 24.37
N GLY A 144 23.21 7.35 23.38
CA GLY A 144 22.60 6.03 23.42
C GLY A 144 23.59 4.91 23.09
N VAL A 145 23.47 3.77 23.76
CA VAL A 145 24.18 2.53 23.41
C VAL A 145 23.40 1.83 22.29
N ALA A 146 24.03 1.61 21.13
CA ALA A 146 23.42 0.87 20.04
C ALA A 146 23.32 -0.61 20.42
N THR A 147 22.08 -1.14 20.49
CA THR A 147 21.83 -2.58 20.68
C THR A 147 21.66 -3.23 19.31
N PRO A 148 22.50 -4.21 18.93
CA PRO A 148 22.34 -4.90 17.64
C PRO A 148 21.02 -5.67 17.57
N LEU A 149 20.35 -5.59 16.41
CA LEU A 149 19.16 -6.41 16.14
C LEU A 149 19.55 -7.88 16.02
N ASN A 150 18.77 -8.76 16.63
CA ASN A 150 18.90 -10.21 16.46
C ASN A 150 18.43 -10.65 15.05
N PRO A 151 18.71 -11.89 14.60
CA PRO A 151 18.32 -12.37 13.27
C PRO A 151 16.81 -12.29 13.00
N THR A 152 15.97 -12.61 13.98
CA THR A 152 14.50 -12.54 13.88
C THR A 152 14.02 -11.11 13.69
N GLN A 153 14.57 -10.16 14.44
CA GLN A 153 14.26 -8.75 14.30
C GLN A 153 14.68 -8.20 12.91
N LYS A 154 15.84 -8.63 12.40
CA LYS A 154 16.29 -8.26 11.04
C LYS A 154 15.36 -8.82 9.97
N ALA A 155 14.92 -10.07 10.11
CA ALA A 155 13.97 -10.69 9.19
C ALA A 155 12.62 -9.95 9.19
N ALA A 156 12.09 -9.62 10.38
CA ALA A 156 10.87 -8.83 10.51
C ALA A 156 11.01 -7.44 9.89
N MET A 157 12.12 -6.74 10.12
CA MET A 157 12.42 -5.45 9.51
C MET A 157 12.39 -5.53 7.99
N ASN A 158 13.01 -6.56 7.38
CA ASN A 158 13.01 -6.73 5.93
C ASN A 158 11.60 -6.95 5.36
N ILE A 159 10.76 -7.73 6.06
CA ILE A 159 9.35 -7.93 5.68
C ILE A 159 8.59 -6.60 5.70
N VAL A 160 8.72 -5.83 6.78
CA VAL A 160 8.05 -4.53 6.93
C VAL A 160 8.51 -3.53 5.85
N MET A 161 9.81 -3.45 5.61
CA MET A 161 10.38 -2.55 4.59
C MET A 161 9.90 -2.93 3.18
N ARG A 162 9.89 -4.22 2.86
CA ARG A 162 9.40 -4.73 1.58
C ARG A 162 7.91 -4.41 1.39
N SER A 163 7.09 -4.64 2.41
CA SER A 163 5.67 -4.29 2.37
C SER A 163 5.45 -2.80 2.07
N ALA A 164 6.17 -1.93 2.78
CA ALA A 164 6.05 -0.48 2.62
C ALA A 164 6.48 0.01 1.21
N GLN A 165 7.37 -0.72 0.53
CA GLN A 165 7.85 -0.37 -0.80
C GLN A 165 6.97 -0.93 -1.93
N GLU A 166 6.38 -2.11 -1.72
CA GLU A 166 5.69 -2.86 -2.77
C GLU A 166 4.17 -2.69 -2.78
N GLN A 167 3.57 -2.08 -1.75
CA GLN A 167 2.12 -2.03 -1.58
C GLN A 167 1.60 -0.62 -1.35
N ALA A 168 0.49 -0.28 -1.99
CA ALA A 168 -0.28 0.93 -1.69
C ALA A 168 -1.29 0.62 -0.56
N ALA A 169 -0.76 0.40 0.66
CA ALA A 169 -1.57 -0.01 1.78
C ALA A 169 -2.49 1.11 2.27
N THR A 170 -3.75 0.78 2.45
CA THR A 170 -4.74 1.60 3.16
C THR A 170 -5.49 0.74 4.15
N CYS A 171 -6.29 1.35 5.02
CA CYS A 171 -7.08 0.60 6.00
C CYS A 171 -8.54 1.09 6.07
N MET A 172 -9.41 0.17 6.47
CA MET A 172 -10.78 0.47 6.83
C MET A 172 -11.06 -0.06 8.23
N LEU A 173 -11.65 0.78 9.05
CA LEU A 173 -11.98 0.47 10.44
C LEU A 173 -13.47 0.21 10.58
N GLY A 174 -13.83 -0.69 11.48
CA GLY A 174 -15.18 -1.03 11.84
C GLY A 174 -15.23 -1.58 13.26
N GLU A 175 -16.39 -2.04 13.67
CA GLU A 175 -16.62 -2.69 14.97
C GLU A 175 -17.59 -3.85 14.81
N ALA A 176 -17.48 -4.82 15.71
CA ALA A 176 -18.47 -5.88 15.84
C ALA A 176 -18.84 -6.08 17.31
N ASP A 177 -20.14 -6.30 17.55
CA ASP A 177 -20.63 -6.84 18.81
C ASP A 177 -20.34 -8.35 18.81
N VAL A 178 -19.57 -8.79 19.79
CA VAL A 178 -19.17 -10.21 19.94
C VAL A 178 -19.77 -10.85 21.19
N THR A 179 -20.80 -10.21 21.79
CA THR A 179 -21.41 -10.72 23.02
C THR A 179 -21.92 -12.14 22.84
N ASP A 180 -22.69 -12.38 21.79
CA ASP A 180 -23.30 -13.70 21.54
C ASP A 180 -22.23 -14.70 21.03
N SER A 181 -21.19 -14.21 20.34
CA SER A 181 -20.02 -15.01 19.99
C SER A 181 -19.26 -15.54 21.21
N LEU A 182 -19.08 -14.72 22.24
CA LEU A 182 -18.38 -15.14 23.45
C LEU A 182 -19.21 -16.17 24.24
N VAL A 183 -20.52 -16.00 24.33
CA VAL A 183 -21.44 -16.98 24.92
C VAL A 183 -21.40 -18.30 24.15
N PHE A 184 -21.46 -18.26 22.83
CA PHE A 184 -21.36 -19.44 21.96
C PHE A 184 -20.05 -20.20 22.18
N LEU A 185 -18.91 -19.50 22.26
CA LEU A 185 -17.61 -20.13 22.50
C LEU A 185 -17.50 -20.77 23.89
N GLU A 186 -18.14 -20.17 24.89
CA GLU A 186 -18.21 -20.73 26.24
C GLU A 186 -19.05 -22.01 26.26
N GLU A 187 -20.24 -21.98 25.66
CA GLU A 187 -21.12 -23.16 25.53
C GLU A 187 -20.41 -24.29 24.76
N LEU A 188 -19.70 -23.98 23.67
CA LEU A 188 -18.95 -24.95 22.90
C LEU A 188 -17.83 -25.58 23.71
N SER A 189 -17.15 -24.80 24.56
CA SER A 189 -16.09 -25.27 25.45
C SER A 189 -16.59 -26.20 26.57
N GLN A 190 -17.87 -26.10 26.94
CA GLN A 190 -18.49 -26.93 27.98
C GLN A 190 -19.02 -28.28 27.47
N GLN A 191 -19.08 -28.50 26.16
CA GLN A 191 -19.55 -29.76 25.57
C GLN A 191 -18.59 -30.91 25.86
N LYS A 192 -19.14 -32.10 26.17
CA LYS A 192 -18.33 -33.30 26.44
C LYS A 192 -17.50 -33.70 25.22
N GLY A 193 -16.17 -33.86 25.44
CA GLY A 193 -15.24 -34.23 24.36
C GLY A 193 -14.75 -33.05 23.52
N SER A 194 -15.17 -31.84 23.85
CA SER A 194 -14.72 -30.64 23.19
C SER A 194 -13.28 -30.25 23.62
N ILE A 195 -12.66 -29.39 22.85
CA ILE A 195 -11.43 -28.71 23.22
C ILE A 195 -11.75 -27.79 24.41
N SER A 196 -10.94 -27.84 25.46
CA SER A 196 -11.23 -27.17 26.74
C SER A 196 -11.20 -25.64 26.68
N ASN A 197 -10.84 -25.02 25.56
CA ASN A 197 -10.77 -23.57 25.48
C ASN A 197 -10.82 -23.07 24.01
N TYR A 198 -12.01 -22.82 23.53
CA TYR A 198 -12.21 -22.08 22.28
C TYR A 198 -12.04 -20.58 22.52
N THR A 199 -11.38 -19.88 21.64
CA THR A 199 -11.10 -18.46 21.75
C THR A 199 -11.77 -17.66 20.64
N LEU A 200 -11.96 -16.36 20.86
CA LEU A 200 -12.41 -15.45 19.82
C LEU A 200 -11.50 -15.49 18.57
N THR A 201 -10.19 -15.74 18.77
CA THR A 201 -9.23 -15.91 17.68
C THR A 201 -9.62 -17.11 16.78
N ASP A 202 -10.06 -18.23 17.33
CA ASP A 202 -10.46 -19.39 16.55
C ASP A 202 -11.68 -19.09 15.69
N LEU A 203 -12.66 -18.40 16.26
CA LEU A 203 -13.85 -17.95 15.56
C LEU A 203 -13.51 -16.94 14.46
N LEU A 204 -12.63 -15.98 14.73
CA LEU A 204 -12.18 -14.98 13.75
C LEU A 204 -11.48 -15.63 12.57
N ILE A 205 -10.59 -16.60 12.80
CA ILE A 205 -9.93 -17.34 11.73
C ILE A 205 -10.96 -18.08 10.87
N HIS A 206 -11.88 -18.80 11.53
CA HIS A 206 -12.92 -19.57 10.86
C HIS A 206 -13.82 -18.67 9.99
N GLN A 207 -14.34 -17.57 10.55
CA GLN A 207 -15.22 -16.66 9.81
C GLN A 207 -14.48 -15.90 8.71
N THR A 208 -13.21 -15.53 8.93
CA THR A 208 -12.37 -14.91 7.89
C THR A 208 -12.18 -15.87 6.71
N ALA A 209 -11.78 -17.10 6.98
CA ALA A 209 -11.56 -18.10 5.92
C ALA A 209 -12.81 -18.37 5.08
N ARG A 210 -13.99 -18.42 5.71
CA ARG A 210 -15.28 -18.57 5.00
C ARG A 210 -15.64 -17.32 4.19
N SER A 211 -15.42 -16.13 4.75
CA SER A 211 -15.69 -14.89 4.04
C SER A 211 -14.77 -14.70 2.83
N LEU A 212 -13.52 -15.13 2.89
CA LEU A 212 -12.60 -15.03 1.74
C LEU A 212 -13.07 -15.80 0.51
N LYS A 213 -13.93 -16.84 0.65
CA LYS A 213 -14.58 -17.52 -0.50
C LYS A 213 -15.50 -16.56 -1.27
N GLU A 214 -16.13 -15.61 -0.59
CA GLU A 214 -17.02 -14.61 -1.18
C GLU A 214 -16.24 -13.36 -1.66
N PHE A 215 -15.00 -13.20 -1.19
CA PHE A 215 -14.12 -12.08 -1.47
C PHE A 215 -12.76 -12.51 -2.05
N PRO A 216 -12.72 -13.17 -3.23
CA PRO A 216 -11.51 -13.78 -3.76
C PRO A 216 -10.37 -12.80 -4.01
N ARG A 217 -10.64 -11.53 -4.32
CA ARG A 217 -9.60 -10.51 -4.48
C ARG A 217 -8.78 -10.26 -3.20
N LEU A 218 -9.36 -10.47 -2.01
CA LEU A 218 -8.60 -10.42 -0.76
C LEU A 218 -7.71 -11.65 -0.58
N ASN A 219 -8.04 -12.77 -1.24
CA ASN A 219 -7.24 -13.99 -1.26
C ASN A 219 -6.42 -14.09 -2.55
N SER A 220 -5.65 -13.06 -2.86
CA SER A 220 -4.91 -12.96 -4.12
C SER A 220 -3.51 -12.36 -3.93
N THR A 221 -2.67 -12.52 -4.95
CA THR A 221 -1.34 -11.94 -5.05
C THR A 221 -1.23 -11.14 -6.36
N LEU A 222 -0.70 -9.93 -6.30
CA LEU A 222 -0.37 -9.14 -7.48
C LEU A 222 0.98 -9.60 -8.02
N VAL A 223 0.98 -10.06 -9.27
CA VAL A 223 2.18 -10.46 -10.03
C VAL A 223 2.33 -9.58 -11.27
N ALA A 224 3.47 -9.67 -11.97
CA ALA A 224 3.75 -8.81 -13.13
C ALA A 224 2.67 -8.92 -14.22
N GLU A 225 2.10 -10.12 -14.41
CA GLU A 225 1.10 -10.40 -15.44
C GLU A 225 -0.35 -10.02 -15.01
N GLY A 226 -0.55 -9.64 -13.73
CA GLY A 226 -1.87 -9.28 -13.20
C GLY A 226 -2.16 -9.86 -11.83
N LEU A 227 -3.43 -10.03 -11.51
CA LEU A 227 -3.89 -10.52 -10.21
C LEU A 227 -4.13 -12.03 -10.24
N THR A 228 -3.43 -12.76 -9.36
CA THR A 228 -3.65 -14.20 -9.16
C THR A 228 -4.55 -14.44 -7.95
N GLU A 229 -5.79 -14.83 -8.17
CA GLU A 229 -6.72 -15.26 -7.12
C GLU A 229 -6.43 -16.73 -6.75
N HIS A 230 -6.23 -16.99 -5.44
CA HIS A 230 -5.91 -18.33 -4.95
C HIS A 230 -7.18 -19.15 -4.71
N SER A 231 -7.19 -20.39 -5.19
CA SER A 231 -8.29 -21.36 -4.95
C SER A 231 -8.31 -21.88 -3.51
N ASN A 232 -7.11 -21.99 -2.89
CA ASN A 232 -6.95 -22.41 -1.50
C ASN A 232 -6.85 -21.19 -0.61
N ILE A 233 -7.37 -21.30 0.61
CA ILE A 233 -7.32 -20.22 1.60
C ILE A 233 -6.47 -20.68 2.77
N HIS A 234 -5.24 -20.17 2.81
CA HIS A 234 -4.26 -20.41 3.88
C HIS A 234 -4.20 -19.18 4.78
N VAL A 235 -4.72 -19.29 6.00
CA VAL A 235 -4.77 -18.16 6.91
C VAL A 235 -3.55 -18.13 7.80
N GLY A 236 -2.73 -17.06 7.64
CA GLY A 236 -1.65 -16.73 8.56
C GLY A 236 -2.21 -16.09 9.83
N VAL A 237 -1.73 -16.52 10.99
CA VAL A 237 -2.10 -15.96 12.30
C VAL A 237 -0.85 -15.51 13.01
N THR A 238 -0.80 -14.23 13.38
CA THR A 238 0.32 -13.74 14.19
C THR A 238 0.14 -14.14 15.65
N MET A 239 1.19 -14.63 16.26
CA MET A 239 1.25 -15.01 17.67
C MET A 239 2.51 -14.46 18.30
N GLU A 240 2.39 -13.90 19.50
CA GLU A 240 3.52 -13.45 20.29
C GLU A 240 3.87 -14.52 21.33
N VAL A 241 5.14 -14.93 21.34
CA VAL A 241 5.68 -15.87 22.31
C VAL A 241 7.01 -15.32 22.82
N GLU A 242 7.12 -15.09 24.11
CA GLU A 242 8.35 -14.58 24.78
C GLU A 242 8.88 -13.26 24.14
N GLY A 243 7.97 -12.33 23.78
CA GLY A 243 8.35 -11.05 23.16
C GLY A 243 8.78 -11.16 21.69
N GLN A 244 8.62 -12.32 21.06
CA GLN A 244 8.88 -12.53 19.64
C GLN A 244 7.58 -12.79 18.88
N LEU A 245 7.46 -12.18 17.70
CA LEU A 245 6.30 -12.35 16.84
C LEU A 245 6.55 -13.51 15.87
N TYR A 246 5.64 -14.47 15.88
CA TYR A 246 5.61 -15.63 14.98
C TYR A 246 4.37 -15.57 14.09
N MET A 247 4.43 -16.28 12.96
CA MET A 247 3.28 -16.52 12.12
C MET A 247 2.99 -18.00 12.01
N ALA A 248 1.83 -18.42 12.50
CA ALA A 248 1.26 -19.73 12.23
C ALA A 248 0.43 -19.70 10.96
N VAL A 249 0.53 -20.71 10.10
CA VAL A 249 -0.31 -20.80 8.89
C VAL A 249 -1.20 -22.03 8.96
N LEU A 250 -2.50 -21.79 8.99
CA LEU A 250 -3.51 -22.84 8.89
C LEU A 250 -3.83 -23.09 7.43
N GLN A 251 -3.48 -24.28 6.96
CA GLN A 251 -3.68 -24.70 5.57
C GLN A 251 -5.16 -24.99 5.33
N ASP A 252 -5.68 -24.54 4.16
CA ASP A 252 -7.07 -24.77 3.73
C ASP A 252 -8.11 -24.43 4.81
N ALA A 253 -7.88 -23.35 5.54
CA ALA A 253 -8.66 -22.94 6.72
C ALA A 253 -10.18 -22.86 6.45
N HIS A 254 -10.58 -22.65 5.20
CA HIS A 254 -11.99 -22.61 4.78
C HIS A 254 -12.70 -23.98 4.82
N ARG A 255 -11.93 -25.09 4.97
CA ARG A 255 -12.44 -26.46 5.09
C ARG A 255 -12.43 -26.99 6.50
N LEU A 256 -11.76 -26.27 7.42
CA LEU A 256 -11.60 -26.69 8.79
C LEU A 256 -12.83 -26.28 9.63
N SER A 257 -13.25 -27.15 10.52
CA SER A 257 -14.17 -26.78 11.60
C SER A 257 -13.46 -25.89 12.63
N ILE A 258 -14.22 -25.19 13.45
CA ILE A 258 -13.66 -24.35 14.52
C ILE A 258 -12.81 -25.18 15.49
N GLY A 259 -13.20 -26.44 15.75
CA GLY A 259 -12.45 -27.38 16.58
C GLY A 259 -11.09 -27.76 15.99
N GLU A 260 -11.02 -28.01 14.68
CA GLU A 260 -9.77 -28.29 13.98
C GLU A 260 -8.86 -27.06 13.96
N ILE A 261 -9.41 -25.85 13.76
CA ILE A 261 -8.69 -24.58 13.85
C ILE A 261 -8.05 -24.42 15.23
N ALA A 262 -8.85 -24.57 16.30
CA ALA A 262 -8.37 -24.43 17.67
C ALA A 262 -7.26 -25.45 18.01
N LYS A 263 -7.44 -26.70 17.57
CA LYS A 263 -6.44 -27.77 17.74
C LYS A 263 -5.12 -27.45 17.01
N GLN A 264 -5.19 -27.02 15.75
CA GLN A 264 -4.00 -26.69 14.98
C GLN A 264 -3.28 -25.45 15.53
N ARG A 265 -4.03 -24.39 15.88
CA ARG A 265 -3.45 -23.20 16.52
C ARG A 265 -2.73 -23.55 17.82
N MET A 266 -3.33 -24.37 18.68
CA MET A 266 -2.72 -24.82 19.93
C MET A 266 -1.46 -25.67 19.69
N ALA A 267 -1.48 -26.56 18.71
CA ALA A 267 -0.32 -27.37 18.35
C ALA A 267 0.87 -26.49 17.92
N VAL A 268 0.61 -25.48 17.08
CA VAL A 268 1.64 -24.52 16.64
C VAL A 268 2.18 -23.72 17.82
N LEU A 269 1.32 -23.25 18.73
CA LEU A 269 1.75 -22.55 19.95
C LEU A 269 2.67 -23.41 20.82
N LEU A 270 2.32 -24.68 21.03
CA LEU A 270 3.13 -25.60 21.80
C LEU A 270 4.50 -25.90 21.16
N ASP A 271 4.54 -25.99 19.83
CA ASP A 271 5.80 -26.17 19.10
C ASP A 271 6.69 -24.92 19.20
N MET A 272 6.12 -23.74 19.17
CA MET A 272 6.85 -22.47 19.40
C MET A 272 7.44 -22.40 20.79
N LEU A 273 6.67 -22.74 21.84
CA LEU A 273 7.13 -22.78 23.21
C LEU A 273 8.25 -23.83 23.44
N ARG A 274 8.32 -24.87 22.61
CA ARG A 274 9.39 -25.88 22.61
C ARG A 274 10.60 -25.49 21.77
N GLY A 275 10.64 -24.26 21.23
CA GLY A 275 11.74 -23.79 20.39
C GLY A 275 11.74 -24.36 18.95
N LYS A 276 10.68 -25.04 18.53
CA LYS A 276 10.54 -25.62 17.17
C LYS A 276 9.94 -24.65 16.15
N GLY A 277 9.76 -23.39 16.55
CA GLY A 277 9.03 -22.39 15.76
C GLY A 277 9.72 -21.86 14.50
N HIS A 278 10.97 -22.27 14.21
CA HIS A 278 11.71 -21.72 13.06
C HIS A 278 11.07 -22.08 11.69
N ASP A 279 10.41 -23.21 11.57
CA ASP A 279 9.76 -23.63 10.32
C ASP A 279 8.41 -22.94 10.09
N ALA A 280 7.78 -22.38 11.11
CA ALA A 280 6.50 -21.69 10.99
C ALA A 280 6.61 -20.35 10.22
N VAL A 281 7.78 -19.70 10.26
CA VAL A 281 8.04 -18.42 9.56
C VAL A 281 8.18 -18.61 8.04
N THR A 282 8.48 -19.83 7.57
CA THR A 282 8.70 -20.12 6.15
C THR A 282 7.41 -20.43 5.37
N ARG A 283 6.32 -20.77 6.06
CA ARG A 283 5.02 -21.03 5.41
C ARG A 283 4.30 -19.71 5.20
N ARG A 284 3.93 -19.43 3.94
CA ARG A 284 3.19 -18.23 3.57
C ARG A 284 1.69 -18.51 3.58
N GLY A 285 0.93 -17.69 4.34
CA GLY A 285 -0.52 -17.61 4.19
C GLY A 285 -0.89 -16.83 2.94
N THR A 286 -2.07 -17.08 2.39
CA THR A 286 -2.65 -16.29 1.30
C THR A 286 -3.35 -15.03 1.82
N PHE A 287 -3.70 -15.03 3.10
CA PHE A 287 -4.27 -13.93 3.86
C PHE A 287 -3.85 -14.05 5.32
N SER A 288 -3.82 -12.95 6.07
CA SER A 288 -3.42 -12.97 7.49
C SER A 288 -4.47 -12.38 8.41
N VAL A 289 -4.49 -12.90 9.65
CA VAL A 289 -5.28 -12.38 10.77
C VAL A 289 -4.34 -12.08 11.93
N THR A 290 -4.51 -10.94 12.57
CA THR A 290 -3.79 -10.55 13.77
C THR A 290 -4.76 -10.09 14.85
N VAL A 291 -4.61 -10.60 16.05
CA VAL A 291 -5.46 -10.25 17.19
C VAL A 291 -4.56 -9.69 18.28
N LEU A 292 -4.87 -8.49 18.73
CA LEU A 292 -4.21 -7.85 19.86
C LEU A 292 -5.23 -7.74 21.00
N ASP A 293 -5.29 -8.78 21.83
CA ASP A 293 -6.25 -8.88 22.94
C ASP A 293 -5.81 -8.02 24.15
N GLN A 294 -5.84 -6.70 23.93
CA GLN A 294 -5.54 -5.69 24.94
C GLN A 294 -6.73 -4.73 25.02
N PRO A 295 -7.52 -4.72 26.10
CA PRO A 295 -8.75 -3.93 26.19
C PRO A 295 -8.58 -2.42 25.96
N ALA A 296 -7.38 -1.89 26.21
CA ALA A 296 -7.04 -0.49 25.93
C ALA A 296 -6.80 -0.19 24.46
N VAL A 297 -6.61 -1.22 23.60
CA VAL A 297 -6.34 -1.07 22.17
C VAL A 297 -7.63 -1.38 21.40
N HIS A 298 -8.37 -0.34 21.06
CA HIS A 298 -9.63 -0.48 20.35
C HIS A 298 -9.45 -0.93 18.91
N HIS A 299 -8.48 -0.37 18.21
CA HIS A 299 -8.15 -0.75 16.84
C HIS A 299 -6.65 -0.86 16.69
N GLN A 300 -6.20 -1.78 15.84
CA GLN A 300 -4.84 -1.85 15.35
C GLN A 300 -4.86 -1.82 13.83
N VAL A 301 -3.90 -1.13 13.22
CA VAL A 301 -3.71 -1.09 11.77
C VAL A 301 -2.50 -1.96 11.43
N PRO A 302 -2.72 -3.22 11.03
CA PRO A 302 -1.62 -4.12 10.74
C PRO A 302 -0.98 -3.80 9.37
N ILE A 303 0.31 -4.13 9.26
CA ILE A 303 1.06 -4.06 8.01
C ILE A 303 0.75 -5.31 7.19
N ILE A 304 0.39 -5.14 5.91
CA ILE A 304 0.12 -6.24 5.00
C ILE A 304 1.42 -7.00 4.73
N PHE A 305 1.39 -8.32 4.82
CA PHE A 305 2.58 -9.11 4.45
C PHE A 305 2.84 -9.04 2.94
N PRO A 306 4.12 -9.01 2.50
CA PRO A 306 4.46 -9.12 1.10
C PRO A 306 3.75 -10.31 0.43
N ASP A 307 3.34 -10.13 -0.83
CA ASP A 307 2.62 -11.13 -1.63
C ASP A 307 1.16 -11.42 -1.15
N GLN A 308 0.62 -10.67 -0.18
CA GLN A 308 -0.79 -10.74 0.22
C GLN A 308 -1.55 -9.49 -0.20
N ALA A 309 -2.85 -9.66 -0.44
CA ALA A 309 -3.76 -8.57 -0.79
C ALA A 309 -4.24 -7.75 0.41
N GLY A 310 -4.19 -8.34 1.61
CA GLY A 310 -4.64 -7.70 2.83
C GLY A 310 -4.39 -8.52 4.08
N ILE A 311 -4.66 -7.89 5.22
CA ILE A 311 -4.58 -8.48 6.56
C ILE A 311 -5.72 -7.94 7.41
N PHE A 312 -6.32 -8.81 8.20
CA PHE A 312 -7.40 -8.49 9.10
C PHE A 312 -6.88 -8.34 10.54
N GLY A 313 -7.04 -7.15 11.10
CA GLY A 313 -6.64 -6.82 12.46
C GLY A 313 -7.84 -6.73 13.40
N VAL A 314 -7.71 -7.26 14.61
CA VAL A 314 -8.76 -7.20 15.63
C VAL A 314 -8.18 -6.69 16.94
N GLY A 315 -8.83 -5.69 17.52
CA GLY A 315 -8.47 -5.11 18.81
C GLY A 315 -8.98 -5.96 20.00
N GLY A 316 -8.70 -5.49 21.21
CA GLY A 316 -9.15 -6.14 22.44
C GLY A 316 -10.65 -6.03 22.65
N VAL A 317 -11.20 -7.03 23.34
CA VAL A 317 -12.60 -7.03 23.76
C VAL A 317 -12.80 -5.96 24.83
N ARG A 318 -13.76 -5.06 24.61
CA ARG A 318 -14.17 -4.04 25.57
C ARG A 318 -15.65 -4.11 25.85
N ARG A 319 -16.06 -3.68 27.04
CA ARG A 319 -17.48 -3.62 27.44
C ARG A 319 -17.99 -2.21 27.22
N GLU A 320 -19.12 -2.10 26.52
CA GLU A 320 -19.79 -0.83 26.23
C GLU A 320 -21.27 -0.92 26.57
N ILE A 321 -21.86 0.21 26.91
CA ILE A 321 -23.30 0.33 27.02
C ILE A 321 -23.85 0.68 25.65
N ARG A 322 -24.68 -0.20 25.09
CA ARG A 322 -25.35 -0.01 23.80
C ARG A 322 -26.86 -0.23 24.00
N LEU A 323 -27.67 0.24 23.06
CA LEU A 323 -29.07 -0.11 23.04
C LEU A 323 -29.22 -1.60 22.71
N GLY A 324 -30.06 -2.31 23.43
CA GLY A 324 -30.38 -3.70 23.16
C GLY A 324 -31.07 -3.90 21.81
N SER A 325 -31.38 -5.13 21.49
CA SER A 325 -32.06 -5.49 20.23
C SER A 325 -33.46 -4.87 20.08
N ASP A 326 -34.09 -4.49 21.18
CA ASP A 326 -35.35 -3.74 21.21
C ASP A 326 -35.21 -2.26 20.85
N GLY A 327 -33.94 -1.75 20.78
CA GLY A 327 -33.64 -0.35 20.50
C GLY A 327 -33.95 0.63 21.62
N GLU A 328 -34.40 0.17 22.79
CA GLU A 328 -34.92 1.02 23.89
C GLU A 328 -34.08 0.90 25.17
N ARG A 329 -33.69 -0.31 25.55
CA ARG A 329 -33.02 -0.55 26.83
C ARG A 329 -31.50 -0.55 26.68
N PRO A 330 -30.77 0.14 27.59
CA PRO A 330 -29.32 0.04 27.60
C PRO A 330 -28.86 -1.34 28.10
N GLU A 331 -28.00 -1.98 27.34
CA GLU A 331 -27.39 -3.27 27.67
C GLU A 331 -25.86 -3.16 27.64
N VAL A 332 -25.21 -3.96 28.47
CA VAL A 332 -23.74 -4.09 28.41
C VAL A 332 -23.39 -5.09 27.33
N ARG A 333 -22.73 -4.64 26.28
CA ARG A 333 -22.31 -5.46 25.14
C ARG A 333 -20.79 -5.56 25.10
N SER A 334 -20.29 -6.69 24.62
CA SER A 334 -18.86 -6.90 24.36
C SER A 334 -18.55 -6.56 22.90
N VAL A 335 -17.65 -5.62 22.70
CA VAL A 335 -17.35 -5.08 21.37
C VAL A 335 -15.89 -5.20 21.06
N VAL A 336 -15.55 -5.49 19.80
CA VAL A 336 -14.20 -5.47 19.27
C VAL A 336 -14.06 -4.50 18.10
N GLY A 337 -12.92 -3.83 18.03
CA GLY A 337 -12.57 -3.06 16.83
C GLY A 337 -12.02 -3.98 15.75
N LEU A 338 -12.46 -3.74 14.52
CA LEU A 338 -12.05 -4.44 13.31
C LEU A 338 -11.25 -3.50 12.44
N CYS A 339 -10.19 -3.99 11.83
CA CYS A 339 -9.40 -3.27 10.83
C CYS A 339 -9.07 -4.19 9.67
N LEU A 340 -9.38 -3.78 8.45
CA LEU A 340 -8.88 -4.41 7.24
C LEU A 340 -7.84 -3.49 6.62
N SER A 341 -6.55 -3.87 6.68
CA SER A 341 -5.53 -3.28 5.82
C SER A 341 -5.52 -4.00 4.49
N TYR A 342 -5.52 -3.27 3.37
CA TYR A 342 -5.61 -3.84 2.03
C TYR A 342 -4.81 -3.03 1.00
N ASP A 343 -4.40 -3.68 -0.08
CA ASP A 343 -3.67 -3.04 -1.16
C ASP A 343 -4.64 -2.31 -2.10
N HIS A 344 -4.59 -0.97 -2.07
CA HIS A 344 -5.54 -0.12 -2.82
C HIS A 344 -5.27 -0.10 -4.33
N ARG A 345 -4.18 -0.69 -4.81
CA ARG A 345 -3.90 -0.80 -6.24
C ARG A 345 -4.97 -1.62 -6.98
N PHE A 346 -5.62 -2.58 -6.29
CA PHE A 346 -6.62 -3.47 -6.90
C PHE A 346 -7.84 -3.79 -6.01
N ILE A 347 -7.83 -3.36 -4.75
CA ILE A 347 -8.99 -3.45 -3.84
C ILE A 347 -9.50 -2.05 -3.56
N ASN A 348 -10.75 -1.75 -3.93
CA ASN A 348 -11.38 -0.47 -3.64
C ASN A 348 -12.11 -0.47 -2.29
N GLY A 349 -12.40 0.73 -1.77
CA GLY A 349 -13.04 0.91 -0.46
C GLY A 349 -14.42 0.24 -0.34
N HIS A 350 -15.22 0.21 -1.42
CA HIS A 350 -16.54 -0.45 -1.40
C HIS A 350 -16.40 -1.98 -1.21
N TYR A 351 -15.42 -2.59 -1.87
CA TYR A 351 -15.14 -4.02 -1.71
C TYR A 351 -14.68 -4.35 -0.29
N ALA A 352 -13.77 -3.53 0.27
CA ALA A 352 -13.29 -3.65 1.65
C ALA A 352 -14.41 -3.48 2.67
N ALA A 353 -15.31 -2.50 2.47
CA ALA A 353 -16.47 -2.28 3.35
C ALA A 353 -17.43 -3.47 3.35
N ARG A 354 -17.68 -4.08 2.20
CA ARG A 354 -18.51 -5.29 2.09
C ARG A 354 -17.91 -6.47 2.86
N PHE A 355 -16.58 -6.65 2.79
CA PHE A 355 -15.91 -7.69 3.55
C PHE A 355 -16.05 -7.45 5.06
N LEU A 356 -15.75 -6.24 5.56
CA LEU A 356 -15.93 -5.91 6.98
C LEU A 356 -17.37 -6.11 7.46
N LYS A 357 -18.34 -5.71 6.64
CA LYS A 357 -19.77 -5.93 6.94
C LYS A 357 -20.08 -7.43 7.06
N ALA A 358 -19.57 -8.25 6.13
CA ALA A 358 -19.79 -9.70 6.16
C ALA A 358 -19.16 -10.34 7.41
N ILE A 359 -17.94 -9.97 7.78
CA ILE A 359 -17.29 -10.45 9.01
C ILE A 359 -18.07 -10.01 10.25
N SER A 360 -18.42 -8.72 10.35
CA SER A 360 -19.18 -8.19 11.49
C SER A 360 -20.52 -8.95 11.69
N ALA A 361 -21.27 -9.17 10.61
CA ALA A 361 -22.52 -9.92 10.68
C ALA A 361 -22.33 -11.36 11.19
N ARG A 362 -21.26 -12.05 10.73
CA ARG A 362 -20.93 -13.43 11.17
C ARG A 362 -20.45 -13.52 12.61
N LEU A 363 -19.94 -12.42 13.16
CA LEU A 363 -19.54 -12.34 14.57
C LEU A 363 -20.72 -12.00 15.48
N VAL A 364 -21.71 -11.27 15.00
CA VAL A 364 -22.94 -10.98 15.75
C VAL A 364 -23.83 -12.23 15.88
N GLU A 365 -23.92 -13.05 14.83
CA GLU A 365 -24.76 -14.25 14.78
C GLU A 365 -23.93 -15.52 14.53
N PRO A 366 -23.21 -16.05 15.55
CA PRO A 366 -22.31 -17.21 15.38
C PRO A 366 -23.08 -18.53 15.21
N GLN A 367 -24.37 -18.60 15.51
CA GLN A 367 -25.18 -19.83 15.54
C GLN A 367 -25.42 -20.46 14.16
N GLY A 368 -25.09 -19.79 13.06
CA GLY A 368 -25.10 -20.36 11.71
C GLY A 368 -23.94 -21.32 11.40
N LEU A 369 -23.14 -21.69 12.42
CA LEU A 369 -21.99 -22.60 12.32
C LEU A 369 -22.44 -24.06 12.41
N ASN A 370 -23.09 -24.58 11.34
CA ASN A 370 -23.54 -25.98 11.27
C ASN A 370 -22.42 -27.03 11.16
N ASP A 371 -21.14 -26.62 11.24
CA ASP A 371 -19.95 -27.46 11.07
C ASP A 371 -19.08 -27.40 12.36
N VAL A 372 -19.63 -27.82 13.49
CA VAL A 372 -18.88 -28.00 14.76
C VAL A 372 -18.23 -29.40 14.81
#